data_75ed9a868cab3a99735b265b32cddaaf
#
_entry.id   75ed9a868cab3a99735b265b32cddaaf
#
_cell.length_a   1.000
_cell.length_b   1.000
_cell.length_c   1.000
_cell.angle_alpha   90.00
_cell.angle_beta   90.00
_cell.angle_gamma   90.00
#
_symmetry.space_group_name_H-M   'P 1'
#
loop_
_entity.id
_entity.type
_entity.pdbx_description
1 polymer ?
#
loop_
_entity_poly.entity_id
_entity_poly.type
_entity_poly.pdbx_seq_one_letter_code
_entity_poly.pdbx_strand_id
1 'polypeptide(L)'
;DPGFRTGCKVVCLDAQGNLLHNETIYPHQPQNQWGRSACRIATMADQYAIEAIAIGNGTAGRETEQLVREAHLENVDIFLVSEDGASVYSASPLAREEFPDYDVTVRGAVSIGRRLADPLAELVKIDPKAIGVGQYQHDVDQGALKKSLDQTVESCVNTVGVNVNTASKSLLTYVSGLGPSLAQNIVDYRAEHGPFASRRELLKVPRLGAK
;
A
#
# COMPACT_ATOMS: atom_id res chain seq x y z
N ASP A 1 -0.46 11.07 2.27
CA ASP A 1 -0.33 11.58 0.89
C ASP A 1 -0.30 13.11 0.97
N PRO A 2 0.91 13.72 0.99
CA PRO A 2 1.08 15.17 1.14
C PRO A 2 0.61 15.96 -0.09
N GLY A 3 0.15 17.20 0.14
CA GLY A 3 -0.20 18.12 -0.94
C GLY A 3 -0.33 19.55 -0.45
N PHE A 4 0.19 20.51 -1.22
CA PHE A 4 0.13 21.93 -0.85
C PHE A 4 -1.29 22.47 -0.92
N ARG A 5 -1.86 22.55 -2.10
CA ARG A 5 -3.17 23.21 -2.33
C ARG A 5 -4.36 22.34 -1.94
N THR A 6 -4.30 21.06 -2.22
CA THR A 6 -5.40 20.12 -1.98
C THR A 6 -5.41 19.55 -0.56
N GLY A 7 -4.44 19.95 0.27
CA GLY A 7 -4.24 19.43 1.61
C GLY A 7 -3.54 18.05 1.62
N CYS A 8 -3.12 17.64 2.81
CA CYS A 8 -2.53 16.33 3.04
C CYS A 8 -3.64 15.32 3.39
N LYS A 9 -3.75 14.24 2.62
CA LYS A 9 -4.70 13.15 2.88
C LYS A 9 -4.08 12.23 3.91
N VAL A 10 -4.74 12.13 5.05
CA VAL A 10 -4.31 11.29 6.18
C VAL A 10 -5.24 10.10 6.28
N VAL A 11 -4.66 8.91 6.40
CA VAL A 11 -5.38 7.66 6.66
C VAL A 11 -4.79 6.97 7.87
N CYS A 12 -5.64 6.35 8.69
CA CYS A 12 -5.21 5.45 9.74
C CYS A 12 -5.52 4.01 9.30
N LEU A 13 -4.53 3.15 9.39
CA LEU A 13 -4.61 1.74 8.99
C LEU A 13 -4.34 0.84 10.19
N ASP A 14 -5.00 -0.31 10.23
CA ASP A 14 -4.63 -1.37 11.17
C ASP A 14 -3.40 -2.18 10.68
N ALA A 15 -2.96 -3.14 11.48
CA ALA A 15 -1.82 -4.01 11.17
C ALA A 15 -2.03 -4.88 9.90
N GLN A 16 -3.26 -5.06 9.45
CA GLN A 16 -3.63 -5.77 8.22
C GLN A 16 -3.78 -4.82 7.02
N GLY A 17 -3.62 -3.50 7.23
CA GLY A 17 -3.78 -2.48 6.20
C GLY A 17 -5.23 -2.11 5.90
N ASN A 18 -6.18 -2.44 6.80
CA ASN A 18 -7.56 -2.00 6.68
C ASN A 18 -7.69 -0.53 7.06
N LEU A 19 -8.52 0.20 6.32
CA LEU A 19 -8.77 1.61 6.56
C LEU A 19 -9.70 1.81 7.77
N LEU A 20 -9.17 2.43 8.83
CA LEU A 20 -9.92 2.74 10.06
C LEU A 20 -10.49 4.16 10.03
N HIS A 21 -9.74 5.10 9.47
CA HIS A 21 -10.12 6.52 9.41
C HIS A 21 -9.43 7.22 8.25
N ASN A 22 -10.06 8.26 7.73
CA ASN A 22 -9.45 9.17 6.77
C ASN A 22 -9.92 10.59 7.00
N GLU A 23 -9.03 11.55 6.79
CA GLU A 23 -9.36 12.97 6.77
C GLU A 23 -8.32 13.77 5.95
N THR A 24 -8.64 15.02 5.66
CA THR A 24 -7.71 15.95 5.01
C THR A 24 -7.32 17.05 5.98
N ILE A 25 -6.02 17.26 6.16
CA ILE A 25 -5.46 18.38 6.93
C ILE A 25 -4.80 19.39 5.99
N TYR A 26 -4.70 20.63 6.41
CA TYR A 26 -4.21 21.73 5.58
C TYR A 26 -3.07 22.50 6.25
N PRO A 27 -1.91 21.87 6.48
CA PRO A 27 -0.79 22.53 7.17
C PRO A 27 -0.14 23.63 6.34
N HIS A 28 -0.11 23.45 5.02
CA HIS A 28 0.61 24.31 4.09
C HIS A 28 -0.23 25.47 3.56
N GLN A 29 0.42 26.42 2.88
CA GLN A 29 -0.28 27.50 2.18
C GLN A 29 -1.21 26.95 1.08
N PRO A 30 -2.35 27.59 0.81
CA PRO A 30 -2.78 28.90 1.37
C PRO A 30 -3.45 28.85 2.75
N GLN A 31 -3.90 27.67 3.23
CA GLN A 31 -4.66 27.57 4.50
C GLN A 31 -3.78 27.73 5.73
N ASN A 32 -2.52 27.31 5.66
CA ASN A 32 -1.47 27.50 6.67
C ASN A 32 -1.88 27.10 8.11
N GLN A 33 -2.59 25.96 8.25
CA GLN A 33 -3.13 25.46 9.54
C GLN A 33 -2.11 24.53 10.23
N TRP A 34 -0.85 24.95 10.35
CA TRP A 34 0.27 24.12 10.85
C TRP A 34 -0.01 23.54 12.24
N GLY A 35 -0.20 24.39 13.25
CA GLY A 35 -0.44 23.94 14.63
C GLY A 35 -1.71 23.10 14.79
N ARG A 36 -2.80 23.46 14.09
CA ARG A 36 -4.03 22.67 14.08
C ARG A 36 -3.79 21.28 13.48
N SER A 37 -3.03 21.21 12.40
CA SER A 37 -2.68 19.96 11.72
C SER A 37 -1.80 19.07 12.59
N ALA A 38 -0.80 19.63 13.28
CA ALA A 38 0.04 18.91 14.24
C ALA A 38 -0.79 18.31 15.40
N CYS A 39 -1.67 19.12 15.99
CA CYS A 39 -2.57 18.67 17.05
C CYS A 39 -3.53 17.55 16.55
N ARG A 40 -4.01 17.66 15.31
CA ARG A 40 -4.89 16.65 14.74
C ARG A 40 -4.17 15.32 14.50
N ILE A 41 -2.92 15.37 14.00
CA ILE A 41 -2.06 14.18 13.84
C ILE A 41 -1.83 13.50 15.21
N ALA A 42 -1.50 14.27 16.25
CA ALA A 42 -1.30 13.73 17.58
C ALA A 42 -2.57 13.05 18.12
N THR A 43 -3.73 13.70 17.96
CA THR A 43 -5.02 13.11 18.38
C THR A 43 -5.31 11.79 17.67
N MET A 44 -5.05 11.70 16.36
CA MET A 44 -5.25 10.46 15.60
C MET A 44 -4.25 9.38 16.03
N ALA A 45 -2.99 9.74 16.28
CA ALA A 45 -1.97 8.81 16.72
C ALA A 45 -2.37 8.15 18.05
N ASP A 46 -2.85 8.92 19.01
CA ASP A 46 -3.35 8.39 20.27
C ASP A 46 -4.63 7.55 20.10
N GLN A 47 -5.60 8.08 19.35
CA GLN A 47 -6.91 7.44 19.20
C GLN A 47 -6.83 6.07 18.53
N TYR A 48 -5.92 5.90 17.55
CA TYR A 48 -5.77 4.68 16.79
C TYR A 48 -4.53 3.87 17.19
N ALA A 49 -3.85 4.24 18.27
CA ALA A 49 -2.63 3.60 18.77
C ALA A 49 -1.60 3.40 17.64
N ILE A 50 -1.29 4.48 16.91
CA ILE A 50 -0.39 4.46 15.75
C ILE A 50 1.05 4.22 16.22
N GLU A 51 1.71 3.24 15.62
CA GLU A 51 3.11 2.89 15.88
C GLU A 51 4.07 3.52 14.86
N ALA A 52 3.59 3.78 13.64
CA ALA A 52 4.42 4.33 12.57
C ALA A 52 3.61 5.24 11.63
N ILE A 53 4.28 6.26 11.07
CA ILE A 53 3.71 7.18 10.08
C ILE A 53 4.50 7.10 8.78
N ALA A 54 3.81 6.72 7.70
CA ALA A 54 4.33 6.74 6.35
C ALA A 54 3.96 8.07 5.67
N ILE A 55 4.93 8.76 5.12
CA ILE A 55 4.76 10.02 4.40
C ILE A 55 5.24 9.83 2.97
N GLY A 56 4.40 10.11 1.98
CA GLY A 56 4.80 10.09 0.58
C GLY A 56 5.96 11.06 0.31
N ASN A 57 6.96 10.62 -0.44
CA ASN A 57 8.19 11.39 -0.68
C ASN A 57 8.11 12.38 -1.86
N GLY A 58 6.92 12.58 -2.44
CA GLY A 58 6.67 13.51 -3.53
C GLY A 58 6.44 14.95 -3.05
N THR A 59 5.44 15.61 -3.67
CA THR A 59 5.12 17.01 -3.40
C THR A 59 4.77 17.23 -1.92
N ALA A 60 5.39 18.25 -1.28
CA ALA A 60 5.22 18.60 0.14
C ALA A 60 5.63 17.50 1.15
N GLY A 61 6.34 16.45 0.71
CA GLY A 61 6.74 15.36 1.58
C GLY A 61 7.68 15.79 2.71
N ARG A 62 8.69 16.60 2.42
CA ARG A 62 9.67 17.09 3.43
C ARG A 62 9.03 18.03 4.44
N GLU A 63 8.17 18.94 3.97
CA GLU A 63 7.46 19.88 4.81
C GLU A 63 6.48 19.14 5.72
N THR A 64 5.83 18.09 5.20
CA THR A 64 4.93 17.25 6.00
C THR A 64 5.71 16.40 7.01
N GLU A 65 6.90 15.90 6.66
CA GLU A 65 7.79 15.24 7.61
C GLU A 65 8.18 16.17 8.77
N GLN A 66 8.53 17.41 8.47
CA GLN A 66 8.83 18.41 9.49
C GLN A 66 7.64 18.63 10.42
N LEU A 67 6.42 18.79 9.87
CA LEU A 67 5.19 18.94 10.65
C LEU A 67 5.01 17.78 11.64
N VAL A 68 5.18 16.54 11.17
CA VAL A 68 4.97 15.35 12.00
C VAL A 68 6.02 15.25 13.09
N ARG A 69 7.29 15.60 12.79
CA ARG A 69 8.35 15.65 13.79
C ARG A 69 8.11 16.71 14.86
N GLU A 70 7.60 17.88 14.49
CA GLU A 70 7.22 18.96 15.40
C GLU A 70 5.98 18.64 16.25
N ALA A 71 5.19 17.64 15.88
CA ALA A 71 4.07 17.16 16.70
C ALA A 71 4.54 16.38 17.95
N HIS A 72 5.84 16.05 18.07
CA HIS A 72 6.46 15.36 19.21
C HIS A 72 5.70 14.11 19.68
N LEU A 73 5.40 13.23 18.74
CA LEU A 73 4.70 11.98 19.03
C LEU A 73 5.60 11.01 19.80
N GLU A 74 5.11 10.48 20.91
CA GLU A 74 5.84 9.49 21.71
C GLU A 74 5.70 8.09 21.08
N ASN A 75 6.83 7.39 20.94
CA ASN A 75 6.88 6.00 20.44
C ASN A 75 6.28 5.80 19.03
N VAL A 76 6.31 6.80 18.17
CA VAL A 76 5.84 6.73 16.79
C VAL A 76 7.01 6.95 15.84
N ASP A 77 7.31 5.95 15.02
CA ASP A 77 8.34 6.04 14.00
C ASP A 77 7.83 6.78 12.75
N ILE A 78 8.68 7.60 12.12
CA ILE A 78 8.33 8.43 10.96
C ILE A 78 9.19 8.02 9.76
N PHE A 79 8.54 7.66 8.66
CA PHE A 79 9.19 7.18 7.44
C PHE A 79 8.73 7.98 6.22
N LEU A 80 9.70 8.35 5.36
CA LEU A 80 9.42 8.76 3.99
C LEU A 80 9.31 7.51 3.11
N VAL A 81 8.20 7.38 2.40
CA VAL A 81 7.87 6.22 1.58
C VAL A 81 7.72 6.66 0.13
N SER A 82 8.26 5.88 -0.82
CA SER A 82 8.05 6.17 -2.24
C SER A 82 6.57 6.13 -2.59
N GLU A 83 6.09 7.18 -3.24
CA GLU A 83 4.72 7.26 -3.77
C GLU A 83 4.63 6.95 -5.27
N ASP A 84 5.74 6.51 -5.90
CA ASP A 84 5.78 6.20 -7.33
C ASP A 84 4.67 5.24 -7.73
N GLY A 85 3.90 5.62 -8.75
CA GLY A 85 2.76 4.83 -9.24
C GLY A 85 1.53 4.78 -8.32
N ALA A 86 1.52 5.43 -7.13
CA ALA A 86 0.35 5.44 -6.26
C ALA A 86 -0.88 6.05 -6.94
N SER A 87 -0.69 7.08 -7.76
CA SER A 87 -1.75 7.69 -8.58
C SER A 87 -2.29 6.73 -9.64
N VAL A 88 -1.42 5.90 -10.24
CA VAL A 88 -1.82 4.88 -11.21
C VAL A 88 -2.67 3.80 -10.53
N TYR A 89 -2.23 3.29 -9.39
CA TYR A 89 -3.00 2.35 -8.59
C TYR A 89 -4.36 2.93 -8.21
N SER A 90 -4.41 4.15 -7.65
CA SER A 90 -5.63 4.76 -7.12
C SER A 90 -6.74 4.90 -8.17
N ALA A 91 -6.39 5.07 -9.44
CA ALA A 91 -7.31 5.16 -10.58
C ALA A 91 -7.67 3.78 -11.18
N SER A 92 -6.97 2.71 -10.78
CA SER A 92 -7.14 1.37 -11.35
C SER A 92 -8.49 0.73 -11.02
N PRO A 93 -8.95 -0.25 -11.81
CA PRO A 93 -10.12 -1.06 -11.47
C PRO A 93 -9.96 -1.79 -10.14
N LEU A 94 -8.74 -2.31 -9.86
CA LEU A 94 -8.42 -3.00 -8.62
C LEU A 94 -8.62 -2.11 -7.39
N ALA A 95 -8.15 -0.86 -7.44
CA ALA A 95 -8.33 0.08 -6.33
C ALA A 95 -9.80 0.45 -6.10
N ARG A 96 -10.61 0.47 -7.19
CA ARG A 96 -12.07 0.68 -7.08
C ARG A 96 -12.77 -0.53 -6.45
N GLU A 97 -12.29 -1.74 -6.74
CA GLU A 97 -12.81 -2.97 -6.13
C GLU A 97 -12.45 -3.05 -4.63
N GLU A 98 -11.20 -2.70 -4.27
CA GLU A 98 -10.73 -2.69 -2.88
C GLU A 98 -11.42 -1.60 -2.03
N PHE A 99 -11.68 -0.43 -2.61
CA PHE A 99 -12.24 0.74 -1.93
C PHE A 99 -13.32 1.43 -2.78
N PRO A 100 -14.50 0.80 -2.96
CA PRO A 100 -15.56 1.32 -3.83
C PRO A 100 -16.11 2.67 -3.36
N ASP A 101 -16.19 2.89 -2.04
CA ASP A 101 -16.82 4.07 -1.43
C ASP A 101 -15.87 5.25 -1.25
N TYR A 102 -14.59 5.12 -1.63
CA TYR A 102 -13.58 6.14 -1.45
C TYR A 102 -13.05 6.67 -2.78
N ASP A 103 -12.65 7.93 -2.80
CA ASP A 103 -12.08 8.56 -3.98
C ASP A 103 -10.61 8.18 -4.22
N VAL A 104 -10.06 8.63 -5.36
CA VAL A 104 -8.68 8.33 -5.77
C VAL A 104 -7.64 8.83 -4.77
N THR A 105 -7.93 9.92 -4.03
CA THR A 105 -6.97 10.51 -3.09
C THR A 105 -6.82 9.66 -1.83
N VAL A 106 -7.92 9.13 -1.32
CA VAL A 106 -7.92 8.20 -0.18
C VAL A 106 -7.27 6.87 -0.58
N ARG A 107 -7.61 6.32 -1.75
CA ARG A 107 -6.98 5.09 -2.29
C ARG A 107 -5.47 5.24 -2.42
N GLY A 108 -4.99 6.39 -2.92
CA GLY A 108 -3.57 6.71 -3.01
C GLY A 108 -2.90 6.74 -1.65
N ALA A 109 -3.49 7.43 -0.67
CA ALA A 109 -2.98 7.52 0.69
C ALA A 109 -2.90 6.14 1.37
N VAL A 110 -3.93 5.28 1.19
CA VAL A 110 -3.91 3.90 1.70
C VAL A 110 -2.76 3.10 1.08
N SER A 111 -2.55 3.21 -0.24
CA SER A 111 -1.44 2.51 -0.90
C SER A 111 -0.08 2.94 -0.35
N ILE A 112 0.15 4.24 -0.14
CA ILE A 112 1.39 4.75 0.45
C ILE A 112 1.58 4.19 1.87
N GLY A 113 0.55 4.19 2.69
CA GLY A 113 0.61 3.63 4.04
C GLY A 113 0.93 2.12 4.06
N ARG A 114 0.27 1.34 3.20
CA ARG A 114 0.49 -0.11 3.09
C ARG A 114 1.90 -0.47 2.62
N ARG A 115 2.55 0.38 1.81
CA ARG A 115 3.93 0.16 1.36
C ARG A 115 4.94 0.14 2.50
N LEU A 116 4.65 0.79 3.62
CA LEU A 116 5.51 0.73 4.79
C LEU A 116 5.50 -0.67 5.41
N ALA A 117 4.33 -1.30 5.48
CA ALA A 117 4.18 -2.64 6.05
C ALA A 117 4.64 -3.76 5.10
N ASP A 118 4.25 -3.69 3.83
CA ASP A 118 4.61 -4.66 2.78
C ASP A 118 4.68 -3.98 1.41
N PRO A 119 5.87 -3.44 1.04
CA PRO A 119 6.04 -2.73 -0.22
C PRO A 119 5.77 -3.64 -1.44
N LEU A 120 6.13 -4.90 -1.37
CA LEU A 120 5.96 -5.83 -2.48
C LEU A 120 4.47 -6.12 -2.75
N ALA A 121 3.67 -6.29 -1.70
CA ALA A 121 2.23 -6.52 -1.82
C ALA A 121 1.48 -5.36 -2.52
N GLU A 122 1.97 -4.12 -2.37
CA GLU A 122 1.39 -2.97 -3.03
C GLU A 122 1.97 -2.73 -4.43
N LEU A 123 3.28 -2.84 -4.59
CA LEU A 123 3.95 -2.55 -5.87
C LEU A 123 3.54 -3.51 -6.99
N VAL A 124 3.27 -4.78 -6.68
CA VAL A 124 2.79 -5.77 -7.68
C VAL A 124 1.40 -5.45 -8.25
N LYS A 125 0.65 -4.54 -7.63
CA LYS A 125 -0.63 -4.05 -8.14
C LYS A 125 -0.49 -3.04 -9.27
N ILE A 126 0.72 -2.56 -9.53
CA ILE A 126 1.03 -1.51 -10.50
C ILE A 126 1.83 -2.13 -11.64
N ASP A 127 1.45 -1.85 -12.90
CA ASP A 127 2.27 -2.26 -14.05
C ASP A 127 3.66 -1.60 -13.92
N PRO A 128 4.76 -2.36 -13.90
CA PRO A 128 6.12 -1.81 -13.80
C PRO A 128 6.42 -0.72 -14.84
N LYS A 129 5.84 -0.81 -16.03
CA LYS A 129 6.00 0.24 -17.07
C LYS A 129 5.40 1.57 -16.68
N ALA A 130 4.39 1.60 -15.80
CA ALA A 130 3.78 2.84 -15.32
C ALA A 130 4.66 3.59 -14.30
N ILE A 131 5.56 2.88 -13.64
CA ILE A 131 6.57 3.48 -12.74
C ILE A 131 7.79 3.94 -13.55
N GLY A 132 8.08 3.26 -14.66
CA GLY A 132 9.25 3.47 -15.49
C GLY A 132 10.35 2.45 -15.19
N VAL A 133 10.74 1.70 -16.25
CA VAL A 133 11.78 0.65 -16.15
C VAL A 133 13.04 0.98 -16.92
N GLY A 134 13.01 2.05 -17.72
CA GLY A 134 14.17 2.51 -18.47
C GLY A 134 13.84 3.62 -19.45
N GLN A 135 14.85 4.43 -19.77
CA GLN A 135 14.71 5.58 -20.68
C GLN A 135 14.14 5.18 -22.06
N TYR A 136 14.53 4.00 -22.56
CA TYR A 136 14.16 3.51 -23.89
C TYR A 136 13.07 2.42 -23.83
N GLN A 137 12.28 2.37 -22.78
CA GLN A 137 11.24 1.34 -22.64
C GLN A 137 10.21 1.35 -23.80
N HIS A 138 10.01 2.48 -24.46
CA HIS A 138 9.08 2.62 -25.59
C HIS A 138 9.67 2.19 -26.94
N ASP A 139 10.99 2.03 -27.02
CA ASP A 139 11.72 1.71 -28.26
C ASP A 139 11.91 0.20 -28.46
N VAL A 140 11.53 -0.62 -27.49
CA VAL A 140 11.62 -2.08 -27.54
C VAL A 140 10.26 -2.71 -27.81
N ASP A 141 10.25 -3.99 -28.21
CA ASP A 141 9.01 -4.75 -28.36
C ASP A 141 8.24 -4.82 -27.04
N GLN A 142 7.01 -4.29 -27.02
CA GLN A 142 6.22 -4.14 -25.82
C GLN A 142 5.71 -5.47 -25.26
N GLY A 143 5.50 -6.46 -26.12
CA GLY A 143 5.10 -7.82 -25.72
C GLY A 143 6.25 -8.55 -25.02
N ALA A 144 7.45 -8.48 -25.59
CA ALA A 144 8.66 -9.04 -24.99
C ALA A 144 9.02 -8.35 -23.68
N LEU A 145 8.93 -7.02 -23.62
CA LEU A 145 9.16 -6.24 -22.41
C LEU A 145 8.20 -6.67 -21.29
N LYS A 146 6.89 -6.71 -21.58
CA LYS A 146 5.89 -7.13 -20.59
C LYS A 146 6.20 -8.53 -20.05
N LYS A 147 6.44 -9.50 -20.92
CA LYS A 147 6.78 -10.87 -20.54
C LYS A 147 8.01 -10.93 -19.64
N SER A 148 9.06 -10.19 -19.98
CA SER A 148 10.30 -10.13 -19.20
C SER A 148 10.06 -9.53 -17.82
N LEU A 149 9.27 -8.45 -17.73
CA LEU A 149 8.91 -7.81 -16.47
C LEU A 149 8.06 -8.74 -15.58
N ASP A 150 7.05 -9.40 -16.14
CA ASP A 150 6.21 -10.36 -15.41
C ASP A 150 7.07 -11.52 -14.85
N GLN A 151 8.00 -12.06 -15.62
CA GLN A 151 8.94 -13.09 -15.16
C GLN A 151 9.87 -12.59 -14.06
N THR A 152 10.34 -11.35 -14.16
CA THR A 152 11.20 -10.74 -13.13
C THR A 152 10.44 -10.55 -11.83
N VAL A 153 9.21 -10.05 -11.87
CA VAL A 153 8.34 -9.89 -10.69
C VAL A 153 8.10 -11.26 -10.05
N GLU A 154 7.72 -12.27 -10.83
CA GLU A 154 7.50 -13.64 -10.33
C GLU A 154 8.76 -14.18 -9.65
N SER A 155 9.93 -14.02 -10.26
CA SER A 155 11.21 -14.44 -9.69
C SER A 155 11.51 -13.74 -8.37
N CYS A 156 11.32 -12.42 -8.31
CA CYS A 156 11.52 -11.63 -7.08
C CYS A 156 10.58 -12.08 -5.96
N VAL A 157 9.28 -12.23 -6.25
CA VAL A 157 8.29 -12.67 -5.27
C VAL A 157 8.64 -14.03 -4.70
N ASN A 158 9.02 -15.00 -5.55
CA ASN A 158 9.37 -16.35 -5.09
C ASN A 158 10.71 -16.40 -4.35
N THR A 159 11.63 -15.47 -4.62
CA THR A 159 12.91 -15.36 -3.90
C THR A 159 12.72 -14.78 -2.50
N VAL A 160 11.94 -13.71 -2.40
CA VAL A 160 11.66 -13.04 -1.11
C VAL A 160 10.71 -13.85 -0.25
N GLY A 161 9.74 -14.53 -0.89
CA GLY A 161 8.62 -15.17 -0.22
C GLY A 161 7.52 -14.19 0.18
N VAL A 162 6.39 -14.71 0.60
CA VAL A 162 5.22 -13.91 0.97
C VAL A 162 4.67 -14.31 2.33
N ASN A 163 4.17 -13.34 3.08
CA ASN A 163 3.40 -13.61 4.28
C ASN A 163 1.94 -13.87 3.89
N VAL A 164 1.50 -15.11 4.02
CA VAL A 164 0.15 -15.54 3.63
C VAL A 164 -0.97 -14.79 4.39
N ASN A 165 -0.66 -14.30 5.60
CA ASN A 165 -1.63 -13.60 6.43
C ASN A 165 -1.84 -12.12 6.04
N THR A 166 -0.88 -11.52 5.35
CA THR A 166 -0.95 -10.11 4.93
C THR A 166 -0.97 -9.93 3.42
N ALA A 167 -0.51 -10.93 2.66
CA ALA A 167 -0.41 -10.86 1.21
C ALA A 167 -1.75 -10.57 0.54
N SER A 168 -1.74 -9.65 -0.43
CA SER A 168 -2.89 -9.39 -1.29
C SER A 168 -3.13 -10.54 -2.27
N LYS A 169 -4.35 -10.64 -2.82
CA LYS A 169 -4.63 -11.56 -3.92
C LYS A 169 -3.64 -11.38 -5.07
N SER A 170 -3.34 -10.14 -5.43
CA SER A 170 -2.40 -9.82 -6.52
C SER A 170 -1.01 -10.38 -6.23
N LEU A 171 -0.49 -10.24 -5.02
CA LEU A 171 0.80 -10.78 -4.63
C LEU A 171 0.81 -12.32 -4.66
N LEU A 172 -0.24 -12.95 -4.14
CA LEU A 172 -0.38 -14.40 -4.12
C LEU A 172 -0.39 -15.03 -5.52
N THR A 173 -0.87 -14.32 -6.55
CA THR A 173 -0.87 -14.84 -7.93
C THR A 173 0.52 -15.03 -8.51
N TYR A 174 1.53 -14.35 -7.99
CA TYR A 174 2.94 -14.49 -8.38
C TYR A 174 3.66 -15.62 -7.67
N VAL A 175 3.05 -16.22 -6.66
CA VAL A 175 3.63 -17.39 -5.98
C VAL A 175 3.50 -18.61 -6.88
N SER A 176 4.61 -19.30 -7.14
CA SER A 176 4.64 -20.49 -8.01
C SER A 176 3.61 -21.54 -7.56
N GLY A 177 2.76 -21.94 -8.48
CA GLY A 177 1.68 -22.91 -8.22
C GLY A 177 0.38 -22.31 -7.69
N LEU A 178 0.33 -21.00 -7.40
CA LEU A 178 -0.88 -20.31 -7.00
C LEU A 178 -1.43 -19.48 -8.19
N GLY A 179 -2.45 -19.98 -8.85
CA GLY A 179 -3.19 -19.19 -9.84
C GLY A 179 -4.20 -18.24 -9.17
N PRO A 180 -4.84 -17.32 -9.94
CA PRO A 180 -5.79 -16.34 -9.41
C PRO A 180 -6.94 -16.92 -8.58
N SER A 181 -7.42 -18.12 -8.92
CA SER A 181 -8.48 -18.82 -8.20
C SER A 181 -8.02 -19.30 -6.81
N LEU A 182 -6.80 -19.86 -6.72
CA LEU A 182 -6.25 -20.30 -5.43
C LEU A 182 -5.88 -19.12 -4.55
N ALA A 183 -5.35 -18.05 -5.13
CA ALA A 183 -5.08 -16.80 -4.43
C ALA A 183 -6.35 -16.21 -3.80
N GLN A 184 -7.47 -16.22 -4.54
CA GLN A 184 -8.76 -15.79 -4.01
C GLN A 184 -9.22 -16.69 -2.86
N ASN A 185 -9.16 -18.02 -3.02
CA ASN A 185 -9.57 -18.96 -1.99
C ASN A 185 -8.77 -18.77 -0.68
N ILE A 186 -7.47 -18.43 -0.76
CA ILE A 186 -6.65 -18.13 0.42
C ILE A 186 -7.14 -16.87 1.12
N VAL A 187 -7.42 -15.81 0.35
CA VAL A 187 -7.92 -14.54 0.91
C VAL A 187 -9.28 -14.72 1.56
N ASP A 188 -10.20 -15.42 0.90
CA ASP A 188 -11.55 -15.69 1.41
C ASP A 188 -11.50 -16.54 2.68
N TYR A 189 -10.71 -17.62 2.66
CA TYR A 189 -10.52 -18.49 3.83
C TYR A 189 -10.00 -17.69 5.04
N ARG A 190 -9.01 -16.84 4.83
CA ARG A 190 -8.44 -15.97 5.86
C ARG A 190 -9.47 -14.97 6.42
N ALA A 191 -10.32 -14.42 5.55
CA ALA A 191 -11.37 -13.49 5.95
C ALA A 191 -12.44 -14.16 6.83
N GLU A 192 -12.76 -15.44 6.55
CA GLU A 192 -13.78 -16.20 7.28
C GLU A 192 -13.26 -16.83 8.59
N HIS A 193 -12.01 -17.31 8.59
CA HIS A 193 -11.46 -18.14 9.66
C HIS A 193 -10.34 -17.47 10.47
N GLY A 194 -9.94 -16.26 10.08
CA GLY A 194 -8.80 -15.56 10.68
C GLY A 194 -7.44 -15.97 10.11
N PRO A 195 -6.34 -15.46 10.68
CA PRO A 195 -5.01 -15.72 10.18
C PRO A 195 -4.60 -17.19 10.35
N PHE A 196 -3.81 -17.69 9.39
CA PHE A 196 -3.23 -19.03 9.46
C PHE A 196 -2.17 -19.10 10.57
N ALA A 197 -2.32 -20.02 11.52
CA ALA A 197 -1.35 -20.25 12.58
C ALA A 197 -0.14 -21.12 12.12
N SER A 198 -0.31 -21.87 11.04
CA SER A 198 0.75 -22.73 10.50
C SER A 198 0.56 -23.02 9.01
N ARG A 199 1.65 -23.43 8.34
CA ARG A 199 1.59 -23.90 6.94
C ARG A 199 0.62 -25.06 6.72
N ARG A 200 0.40 -25.91 7.74
CA ARG A 200 -0.54 -27.04 7.64
C ARG A 200 -1.98 -26.59 7.49
N GLU A 201 -2.31 -25.42 7.97
CA GLU A 201 -3.67 -24.87 7.83
C GLU A 201 -4.00 -24.47 6.40
N LEU A 202 -3.00 -24.20 5.57
CA LEU A 202 -3.20 -23.96 4.14
C LEU A 202 -3.87 -25.17 3.45
N LEU A 203 -3.69 -26.37 3.95
CA LEU A 203 -4.36 -27.58 3.42
C LEU A 203 -5.88 -27.56 3.59
N LYS A 204 -6.39 -26.71 4.47
CA LYS A 204 -7.83 -26.51 4.67
C LYS A 204 -8.46 -25.60 3.61
N VAL A 205 -7.62 -24.83 2.88
CA VAL A 205 -8.10 -23.93 1.81
C VAL A 205 -8.62 -24.77 0.64
N PRO A 206 -9.83 -24.49 0.14
CA PRO A 206 -10.40 -25.25 -1.00
C PRO A 206 -9.47 -25.26 -2.22
N ARG A 207 -9.26 -26.43 -2.79
CA ARG A 207 -8.43 -26.70 -3.98
C ARG A 207 -6.91 -26.50 -3.81
N LEU A 208 -6.40 -26.13 -2.64
CA LEU A 208 -4.97 -25.96 -2.46
C LEU A 208 -4.25 -27.32 -2.42
N GLY A 209 -4.86 -28.35 -1.82
CA GLY A 209 -4.35 -29.72 -1.81
C GLY A 209 -2.99 -29.90 -1.16
N ALA A 210 -2.56 -31.16 -1.02
CA ALA A 210 -1.20 -31.51 -0.63
C ALA A 210 -0.33 -31.60 -1.91
N LYS A 211 0.24 -30.48 -2.33
CA LYS A 211 1.27 -30.43 -3.38
C LYS A 211 2.60 -30.03 -2.79
#